data_153c3a3b556de4003b228d8ff8109f14
#
_entry.id   153c3a3b556de4003b228d8ff8109f14
#
_cell.length_a   1.000
_cell.length_b   1.000
_cell.length_c   1.000
_cell.angle_alpha   90.00
_cell.angle_beta   90.00
_cell.angle_gamma   90.00
#
_symmetry.space_group_name_H-M   'P 1'
#
loop_
_entity.id
_entity.type
_entity.pdbx_description
1 polymer ?
#
loop_
_entity_poly.entity_id
_entity_poly.type
_entity_poly.pdbx_seq_one_letter_code
_entity_poly.pdbx_strand_id
1 'polypeptide(L)'
;PVSKNGKTTLLASYRRSYLQMLFSVLGLPFLPTYNDYQFKLTSKLGASDEFYLIGLGSFDYNRLNTGLKDPDDDQKYILGYLPENRQSSYVFGAGYVHRFRAGQLRVVVSRNAFTNKLYKHERNDKSLPRTIDYNTEQSDNRVRAEIELRSVGGFRFTGGVGGGSGHYDNTTRRPAYTGGQLRTERFDSRLSFGRYELFATLSREFFGKRFSVLLGLRADGTTYSSEMHNPLRQLSPRLNLSYNFRPQWTFSASVARYYQE
;
A
#
# COMPACT_ATOMS: atom_id res chain seq x y z
N PRO A 1 18.83 7.50 -19.63
CA PRO A 1 18.52 8.92 -19.46
C PRO A 1 17.53 9.38 -20.53
N VAL A 2 16.62 10.27 -20.15
CA VAL A 2 15.61 10.87 -21.06
C VAL A 2 16.07 12.27 -21.51
N SER A 3 16.96 12.90 -20.75
CA SER A 3 17.54 14.19 -21.07
C SER A 3 18.93 14.05 -21.68
N LYS A 4 19.27 14.93 -22.63
CA LYS A 4 20.59 14.95 -23.29
C LYS A 4 21.76 15.13 -22.32
N ASN A 5 21.54 15.79 -21.19
CA ASN A 5 22.56 16.01 -20.15
C ASN A 5 22.64 14.91 -19.09
N GLY A 6 21.88 13.80 -19.25
CA GLY A 6 21.87 12.68 -18.32
C GLY A 6 21.25 12.95 -16.95
N LYS A 7 20.70 14.16 -16.69
CA LYS A 7 20.17 14.55 -15.39
C LYS A 7 18.81 13.94 -15.09
N THR A 8 18.06 13.54 -16.12
CA THR A 8 16.75 12.93 -15.97
C THR A 8 16.78 11.48 -16.45
N THR A 9 16.32 10.58 -15.63
CA THR A 9 16.21 9.16 -15.92
C THR A 9 14.77 8.70 -15.76
N LEU A 10 14.31 7.83 -16.67
CA LEU A 10 13.02 7.15 -16.59
C LEU A 10 13.25 5.65 -16.59
N LEU A 11 12.62 4.97 -15.66
CA LEU A 11 12.47 3.53 -15.60
C LEU A 11 10.97 3.26 -15.71
N ALA A 12 10.57 2.39 -16.64
CA ALA A 12 9.18 2.00 -16.80
C ALA A 12 9.08 0.53 -17.15
N SER A 13 8.05 -0.12 -16.68
CA SER A 13 7.75 -1.51 -16.98
C SER A 13 6.25 -1.72 -17.00
N TYR A 14 5.80 -2.55 -17.93
CA TYR A 14 4.43 -3.05 -17.98
C TYR A 14 4.49 -4.56 -18.16
N ARG A 15 3.69 -5.28 -17.38
CA ARG A 15 3.59 -6.74 -17.44
C ARG A 15 2.14 -7.16 -17.60
N ARG A 16 1.93 -8.20 -18.40
CA ARG A 16 0.63 -8.87 -18.52
C ARG A 16 0.81 -10.36 -18.32
N SER A 17 -0.03 -10.96 -17.50
CA SER A 17 -0.09 -12.40 -17.31
C SER A 17 -0.79 -13.08 -18.46
N TYR A 18 -0.24 -14.20 -18.92
CA TYR A 18 -0.86 -15.09 -19.91
C TYR A 18 -1.59 -16.28 -19.27
N LEU A 19 -1.81 -16.28 -17.95
CA LEU A 19 -2.50 -17.32 -17.21
C LEU A 19 -3.88 -17.62 -17.77
N GLN A 20 -4.59 -16.60 -18.26
CA GLN A 20 -5.87 -16.77 -18.92
C GLN A 20 -5.82 -17.77 -20.09
N MET A 21 -4.77 -17.71 -20.92
CA MET A 21 -4.59 -18.63 -22.05
C MET A 21 -4.34 -20.05 -21.54
N LEU A 22 -3.44 -20.21 -20.58
CA LEU A 22 -3.13 -21.51 -19.98
C LEU A 22 -4.35 -22.14 -19.34
N PHE A 23 -5.12 -21.38 -18.57
CA PHE A 23 -6.33 -21.85 -17.88
C PHE A 23 -7.43 -22.22 -18.88
N SER A 24 -7.55 -21.48 -20.00
CA SER A 24 -8.47 -21.83 -21.07
C SER A 24 -8.10 -23.16 -21.74
N VAL A 25 -6.81 -23.39 -22.02
CA VAL A 25 -6.31 -24.65 -22.62
C VAL A 25 -6.48 -25.83 -21.67
N LEU A 26 -6.27 -25.62 -20.38
CA LEU A 26 -6.48 -26.64 -19.35
C LEU A 26 -7.96 -26.90 -19.01
N GLY A 27 -8.89 -26.20 -19.64
CA GLY A 27 -10.31 -26.34 -19.37
C GLY A 27 -10.73 -25.89 -17.98
N LEU A 28 -10.01 -24.94 -17.36
CA LEU A 28 -10.35 -24.46 -16.02
C LEU A 28 -11.58 -23.53 -16.09
N PRO A 29 -12.45 -23.55 -15.06
CA PRO A 29 -13.71 -22.82 -15.08
C PRO A 29 -13.57 -21.30 -14.84
N PHE A 30 -12.36 -20.81 -14.59
CA PHE A 30 -12.09 -19.39 -14.38
C PHE A 30 -10.83 -18.94 -15.14
N LEU A 31 -10.82 -17.66 -15.52
CA LEU A 31 -9.82 -17.06 -16.41
C LEU A 31 -9.22 -15.80 -15.75
N PRO A 32 -8.16 -15.95 -14.93
CA PRO A 32 -7.49 -14.81 -14.32
C PRO A 32 -6.63 -14.06 -15.33
N THR A 33 -6.66 -12.76 -15.25
CA THR A 33 -5.80 -11.85 -16.01
C THR A 33 -5.21 -10.82 -15.06
N TYR A 34 -3.89 -10.74 -15.00
CA TYR A 34 -3.17 -9.78 -14.20
C TYR A 34 -2.38 -8.85 -15.12
N ASN A 35 -2.50 -7.56 -14.86
CA ASN A 35 -1.71 -6.54 -15.54
C ASN A 35 -1.13 -5.62 -14.48
N ASP A 36 0.13 -5.30 -14.58
CA ASP A 36 0.77 -4.34 -13.71
C ASP A 36 1.68 -3.39 -14.48
N TYR A 37 1.80 -2.20 -13.96
CA TYR A 37 2.70 -1.19 -14.46
C TYR A 37 3.47 -0.54 -13.33
N GLN A 38 4.68 -0.12 -13.63
CA GLN A 38 5.47 0.69 -12.73
C GLN A 38 6.34 1.65 -13.52
N PHE A 39 6.56 2.83 -12.95
CA PHE A 39 7.54 3.77 -13.47
C PHE A 39 8.19 4.57 -12.35
N LYS A 40 9.40 5.01 -12.60
CA LYS A 40 10.11 5.99 -11.78
C LYS A 40 10.82 6.98 -12.69
N LEU A 41 10.46 8.24 -12.56
CA LEU A 41 11.19 9.37 -13.15
C LEU A 41 12.01 10.00 -12.05
N THR A 42 13.30 10.21 -12.30
CA THR A 42 14.19 10.93 -11.36
C THR A 42 14.87 12.04 -12.14
N SER A 43 14.86 13.26 -11.61
CA SER A 43 15.50 14.43 -12.20
C SER A 43 16.37 15.16 -11.18
N LYS A 44 17.65 15.31 -11.51
CA LYS A 44 18.58 16.16 -10.74
C LYS A 44 18.38 17.61 -11.21
N LEU A 45 17.78 18.43 -10.34
CA LEU A 45 17.51 19.86 -10.63
C LEU A 45 18.75 20.73 -10.44
N GLY A 46 19.72 20.23 -9.66
CA GLY A 46 20.99 20.90 -9.37
C GLY A 46 21.99 19.92 -8.76
N ALA A 47 23.01 20.44 -8.11
CA ALA A 47 24.00 19.66 -7.38
C ALA A 47 23.41 19.06 -6.08
N SER A 48 22.47 19.76 -5.48
CA SER A 48 21.88 19.43 -4.18
C SER A 48 20.46 18.93 -4.27
N ASP A 49 19.78 19.13 -5.40
CA ASP A 49 18.34 18.99 -5.52
C ASP A 49 17.96 17.87 -6.46
N GLU A 50 17.07 17.03 -6.00
CA GLU A 50 16.54 15.90 -6.76
C GLU A 50 15.03 15.83 -6.60
N PHE A 51 14.35 15.70 -7.73
CA PHE A 51 12.92 15.45 -7.80
C PHE A 51 12.68 14.07 -8.40
N TYR A 52 11.69 13.35 -7.88
CA TYR A 52 11.27 12.09 -8.45
C TYR A 52 9.76 11.92 -8.45
N LEU A 53 9.29 11.22 -9.48
CA LEU A 53 7.92 10.70 -9.55
C LEU A 53 7.99 9.17 -9.54
N ILE A 54 7.07 8.54 -8.84
CA ILE A 54 6.89 7.10 -8.84
C ILE A 54 5.42 6.78 -9.08
N GLY A 55 5.17 5.78 -9.92
CA GLY A 55 3.85 5.23 -10.10
C GLY A 55 3.92 3.73 -10.24
N LEU A 56 3.00 3.04 -9.59
CA LEU A 56 2.78 1.60 -9.74
C LEU A 56 1.29 1.30 -9.60
N GLY A 57 0.84 0.28 -10.29
CA GLY A 57 -0.55 -0.14 -10.21
C GLY A 57 -0.80 -1.46 -10.90
N SER A 58 -1.97 -2.00 -10.63
CA SER A 58 -2.45 -3.24 -11.22
C SER A 58 -3.90 -3.14 -11.66
N PHE A 59 -4.25 -3.96 -12.65
CA PHE A 59 -5.60 -4.20 -13.11
C PHE A 59 -5.80 -5.71 -13.22
N ASP A 60 -6.59 -6.26 -12.33
CA ASP A 60 -6.76 -7.70 -12.19
C ASP A 60 -8.22 -8.06 -12.47
N TYR A 61 -8.40 -9.08 -13.28
CA TYR A 61 -9.71 -9.59 -13.66
C TYR A 61 -9.75 -11.08 -13.44
N ASN A 62 -10.80 -11.55 -12.79
CA ASN A 62 -11.13 -12.97 -12.74
C ASN A 62 -12.51 -13.14 -13.37
N ARG A 63 -12.56 -13.75 -14.55
CA ARG A 63 -13.78 -14.03 -15.31
C ARG A 63 -14.08 -15.52 -15.27
N LEU A 64 -15.33 -15.85 -15.40
CA LEU A 64 -15.75 -17.23 -15.60
C LEU A 64 -15.50 -17.67 -17.04
N ASN A 65 -15.07 -18.90 -17.22
CA ASN A 65 -14.87 -19.54 -18.52
C ASN A 65 -16.20 -20.15 -19.02
N THR A 66 -17.15 -19.30 -19.36
CA THR A 66 -18.48 -19.71 -19.84
C THR A 66 -18.45 -20.39 -21.22
N GLY A 67 -17.29 -20.43 -21.87
CA GLY A 67 -17.11 -21.09 -23.18
C GLY A 67 -16.56 -22.52 -23.09
N LEU A 68 -16.51 -23.12 -21.90
CA LEU A 68 -16.13 -24.53 -21.73
C LEU A 68 -17.06 -25.45 -22.50
N LYS A 69 -16.49 -26.35 -23.30
CA LYS A 69 -17.22 -27.41 -23.97
C LYS A 69 -17.32 -28.60 -23.01
N ASP A 70 -18.55 -29.11 -22.83
CA ASP A 70 -18.86 -30.28 -22.00
C ASP A 70 -18.25 -30.24 -20.58
N PRO A 71 -18.54 -29.19 -19.78
CA PRO A 71 -18.01 -29.10 -18.43
C PRO A 71 -18.50 -30.25 -17.56
N ASP A 72 -17.62 -30.82 -16.75
CA ASP A 72 -17.97 -31.82 -15.73
C ASP A 72 -18.79 -31.19 -14.59
N ASP A 73 -19.21 -32.00 -13.63
CA ASP A 73 -20.10 -31.52 -12.56
C ASP A 73 -19.41 -30.56 -11.59
N ASP A 74 -18.10 -30.73 -11.33
CA ASP A 74 -17.32 -29.82 -10.52
C ASP A 74 -17.12 -28.48 -11.23
N GLN A 75 -16.84 -28.52 -12.53
CA GLN A 75 -16.72 -27.30 -13.35
C GLN A 75 -18.06 -26.56 -13.44
N LYS A 76 -19.20 -27.25 -13.61
CA LYS A 76 -20.54 -26.65 -13.59
C LYS A 76 -20.84 -26.02 -12.24
N TYR A 77 -20.49 -26.71 -11.15
CA TYR A 77 -20.64 -26.15 -9.80
C TYR A 77 -19.83 -24.85 -9.64
N ILE A 78 -18.55 -24.86 -10.01
CA ILE A 78 -17.69 -23.70 -9.93
C ILE A 78 -18.21 -22.56 -10.78
N LEU A 79 -18.61 -22.83 -12.04
CA LEU A 79 -19.18 -21.83 -12.95
C LEU A 79 -20.47 -21.22 -12.39
N GLY A 80 -21.30 -22.00 -11.68
CA GLY A 80 -22.52 -21.50 -11.05
C GLY A 80 -22.30 -20.78 -9.71
N TYR A 81 -21.20 -21.06 -9.02
CA TYR A 81 -20.96 -20.60 -7.65
C TYR A 81 -20.03 -19.39 -7.56
N LEU A 82 -18.92 -19.34 -8.32
CA LEU A 82 -17.94 -18.29 -8.21
C LEU A 82 -18.44 -16.95 -8.74
N PRO A 83 -18.17 -15.83 -8.04
CA PRO A 83 -18.38 -14.50 -8.58
C PRO A 83 -17.27 -14.10 -9.57
N GLU A 84 -17.59 -13.18 -10.48
CA GLU A 84 -16.59 -12.44 -11.23
C GLU A 84 -16.00 -11.33 -10.36
N ASN A 85 -14.69 -11.11 -10.48
CA ASN A 85 -13.97 -10.09 -9.71
C ASN A 85 -13.17 -9.18 -10.63
N ARG A 86 -13.18 -7.87 -10.31
CA ARG A 86 -12.34 -6.84 -10.93
C ARG A 86 -11.68 -6.01 -9.84
N GLN A 87 -10.37 -5.98 -9.86
CA GLN A 87 -9.60 -5.18 -8.93
C GLN A 87 -8.71 -4.21 -9.68
N SER A 88 -8.57 -3.02 -9.16
CA SER A 88 -7.56 -2.07 -9.61
C SER A 88 -6.90 -1.40 -8.42
N SER A 89 -5.60 -1.25 -8.49
CA SER A 89 -4.84 -0.52 -7.50
C SER A 89 -3.85 0.40 -8.17
N TYR A 90 -3.58 1.52 -7.54
CA TYR A 90 -2.47 2.38 -7.94
C TYR A 90 -1.86 3.11 -6.75
N VAL A 91 -0.58 3.38 -6.86
CA VAL A 91 0.15 4.30 -6.00
C VAL A 91 0.86 5.30 -6.90
N PHE A 92 0.61 6.59 -6.66
CA PHE A 92 1.37 7.68 -7.25
C PHE A 92 2.04 8.47 -6.15
N GLY A 93 3.30 8.83 -6.36
CA GLY A 93 4.05 9.63 -5.42
C GLY A 93 4.98 10.60 -6.12
N ALA A 94 5.17 11.76 -5.50
CA ALA A 94 6.19 12.73 -5.85
C ALA A 94 7.07 12.99 -4.65
N GLY A 95 8.36 13.07 -4.86
CA GLY A 95 9.31 13.38 -3.81
C GLY A 95 10.36 14.38 -4.25
N TYR A 96 10.73 15.21 -3.30
CA TYR A 96 11.80 16.19 -3.45
C TYR A 96 12.83 15.96 -2.35
N VAL A 97 14.10 15.97 -2.72
CA VAL A 97 15.24 15.82 -1.81
C VAL A 97 16.18 17.00 -2.01
N HIS A 98 16.41 17.73 -0.94
CA HIS A 98 17.42 18.77 -0.86
C HIS A 98 18.58 18.28 0.03
N ARG A 99 19.79 18.23 -0.53
CA ARG A 99 21.01 17.82 0.18
C ARG A 99 21.82 19.06 0.55
N PHE A 100 22.20 19.16 1.81
CA PHE A 100 23.06 20.20 2.33
C PHE A 100 24.24 19.61 3.10
N ARG A 101 25.20 20.43 3.49
CA ARG A 101 26.48 19.95 4.09
C ARG A 101 26.25 19.01 5.28
N ALA A 102 25.30 19.34 6.16
CA ALA A 102 25.05 18.58 7.40
C ALA A 102 24.04 17.45 7.24
N GLY A 103 23.33 17.33 6.09
CA GLY A 103 22.27 16.32 5.95
C GLY A 103 21.43 16.47 4.70
N GLN A 104 20.17 16.09 4.83
CA GLN A 104 19.18 16.25 3.76
C GLN A 104 17.77 16.48 4.30
N LEU A 105 16.99 17.19 3.54
CA LEU A 105 15.55 17.32 3.70
C LEU A 105 14.86 16.52 2.59
N ARG A 106 13.86 15.75 2.96
CA ARG A 106 13.01 15.04 2.00
C ARG A 106 11.56 15.38 2.25
N VAL A 107 10.84 15.70 1.18
CA VAL A 107 9.38 15.88 1.21
C VAL A 107 8.77 14.90 0.21
N VAL A 108 7.76 14.19 0.64
CA VAL A 108 7.05 13.21 -0.19
C VAL A 108 5.56 13.46 -0.08
N VAL A 109 4.88 13.45 -1.22
CA VAL A 109 3.42 13.38 -1.30
C VAL A 109 3.05 12.13 -2.06
N SER A 110 2.01 11.44 -1.62
CA SER A 110 1.55 10.22 -2.28
C SER A 110 0.06 10.02 -2.17
N ARG A 111 -0.49 9.34 -3.17
CA ARG A 111 -1.85 8.81 -3.16
C ARG A 111 -1.81 7.33 -3.49
N ASN A 112 -2.47 6.54 -2.65
CA ASN A 112 -2.80 5.15 -2.89
C ASN A 112 -4.31 5.05 -3.11
N ALA A 113 -4.75 4.23 -4.06
CA ALA A 113 -6.15 3.89 -4.21
C ALA A 113 -6.32 2.43 -4.63
N PHE A 114 -7.40 1.85 -4.16
CA PHE A 114 -7.78 0.47 -4.43
C PHE A 114 -9.28 0.42 -4.69
N THR A 115 -9.68 -0.24 -5.76
CA THR A 115 -11.08 -0.51 -6.09
C THR A 115 -11.25 -2.00 -6.28
N ASN A 116 -12.25 -2.57 -5.62
CA ASN A 116 -12.62 -3.97 -5.76
C ASN A 116 -14.11 -4.07 -6.10
N LYS A 117 -14.41 -4.69 -7.24
CA LYS A 117 -15.78 -4.96 -7.72
C LYS A 117 -15.94 -6.45 -7.88
N LEU A 118 -16.86 -7.01 -7.09
CA LEU A 118 -17.21 -8.42 -7.14
C LEU A 118 -18.70 -8.53 -7.41
N TYR A 119 -19.08 -9.26 -8.45
CA TYR A 119 -20.47 -9.44 -8.79
C TYR A 119 -20.79 -10.86 -9.23
N LYS A 120 -22.01 -11.26 -8.99
CA LYS A 120 -22.53 -12.56 -9.38
C LYS A 120 -23.98 -12.40 -9.86
N HIS A 121 -24.28 -13.00 -10.98
CA HIS A 121 -25.65 -13.17 -11.44
C HIS A 121 -26.21 -14.49 -10.89
N GLU A 122 -27.53 -14.59 -10.86
CA GLU A 122 -28.18 -15.87 -10.51
C GLU A 122 -27.71 -16.95 -11.48
N ARG A 123 -27.23 -18.08 -10.95
CA ARG A 123 -26.58 -19.16 -11.72
C ARG A 123 -25.46 -18.71 -12.67
N ASN A 124 -24.93 -17.52 -12.44
CA ASN A 124 -24.00 -16.83 -13.33
C ASN A 124 -24.52 -16.59 -14.76
N ASP A 125 -25.81 -16.59 -14.95
CA ASP A 125 -26.47 -16.18 -16.17
C ASP A 125 -26.60 -14.66 -16.23
N LYS A 126 -25.92 -14.03 -17.17
CA LYS A 126 -25.89 -12.56 -17.31
C LYS A 126 -27.23 -11.94 -17.74
N SER A 127 -28.20 -12.75 -18.21
CA SER A 127 -29.54 -12.31 -18.47
C SER A 127 -30.41 -12.15 -17.22
N LEU A 128 -29.99 -12.77 -16.11
CA LEU A 128 -30.68 -12.72 -14.83
C LEU A 128 -30.12 -11.61 -13.91
N PRO A 129 -30.89 -11.18 -12.90
CA PRO A 129 -30.46 -10.15 -11.98
C PRO A 129 -29.16 -10.53 -11.22
N ARG A 130 -28.42 -9.53 -10.79
CA ARG A 130 -27.29 -9.74 -9.90
C ARG A 130 -27.77 -10.14 -8.52
N THR A 131 -27.27 -11.26 -8.01
CA THR A 131 -27.50 -11.73 -6.65
C THR A 131 -26.46 -11.18 -5.67
N ILE A 132 -25.23 -10.94 -6.14
CA ILE A 132 -24.16 -10.28 -5.38
C ILE A 132 -23.67 -9.10 -6.20
N ASP A 133 -23.54 -7.95 -5.55
CA ASP A 133 -22.90 -6.76 -6.11
C ASP A 133 -22.16 -6.06 -4.97
N TYR A 134 -20.84 -6.20 -4.96
CA TYR A 134 -19.95 -5.63 -3.97
C TYR A 134 -19.00 -4.67 -4.66
N ASN A 135 -19.02 -3.42 -4.22
CA ASN A 135 -18.12 -2.39 -4.71
C ASN A 135 -17.45 -1.70 -3.53
N THR A 136 -16.13 -1.78 -3.49
CA THR A 136 -15.33 -1.10 -2.46
C THR A 136 -14.33 -0.18 -3.13
N GLU A 137 -14.24 1.03 -2.61
CA GLU A 137 -13.24 2.01 -3.00
C GLU A 137 -12.51 2.49 -1.75
N GLN A 138 -11.18 2.43 -1.81
CA GLN A 138 -10.31 2.91 -0.74
C GLN A 138 -9.30 3.88 -1.32
N SER A 139 -9.01 4.94 -0.60
CA SER A 139 -7.91 5.82 -0.96
C SER A 139 -7.22 6.39 0.27
N ASP A 140 -5.93 6.62 0.13
CA ASP A 140 -5.07 7.16 1.17
C ASP A 140 -4.16 8.22 0.54
N ASN A 141 -4.25 9.45 1.01
CA ASN A 141 -3.38 10.54 0.61
C ASN A 141 -2.44 10.86 1.76
N ARG A 142 -1.15 10.99 1.48
CA ARG A 142 -0.14 11.27 2.48
C ARG A 142 0.80 12.37 2.04
N VAL A 143 1.23 13.18 3.00
CA VAL A 143 2.36 14.08 2.91
C VAL A 143 3.29 13.79 4.08
N ARG A 144 4.60 13.79 3.83
CA ARG A 144 5.63 13.60 4.84
C ARG A 144 6.82 14.47 4.53
N ALA A 145 7.31 15.17 5.55
CA ALA A 145 8.56 15.89 5.52
C ALA A 145 9.52 15.29 6.55
N GLU A 146 10.74 15.04 6.14
CA GLU A 146 11.77 14.38 6.96
C GLU A 146 13.11 15.11 6.80
N ILE A 147 13.77 15.39 7.89
CA ILE A 147 15.12 15.90 7.93
C ILE A 147 16.06 14.85 8.52
N GLU A 148 17.15 14.59 7.83
CA GLU A 148 18.26 13.77 8.31
C GLU A 148 19.49 14.66 8.53
N LEU A 149 20.03 14.69 9.74
CA LEU A 149 21.25 15.38 10.08
C LEU A 149 22.35 14.34 10.38
N ARG A 150 23.48 14.47 9.68
CA ARG A 150 24.62 13.57 9.80
C ARG A 150 25.64 14.21 10.74
N SER A 151 25.91 13.54 11.84
CA SER A 151 27.02 13.93 12.73
C SER A 151 26.89 15.31 13.39
N VAL A 152 25.82 15.54 14.12
CA VAL A 152 25.73 16.64 15.07
C VAL A 152 26.30 16.16 16.42
N GLY A 153 27.54 16.56 16.76
CA GLY A 153 28.23 16.09 17.98
C GLY A 153 28.46 14.57 18.03
N GLY A 154 28.63 13.93 16.86
CA GLY A 154 28.81 12.48 16.75
C GLY A 154 27.48 11.69 16.71
N PHE A 155 26.36 12.38 16.79
CA PHE A 155 25.01 11.78 16.62
C PHE A 155 24.47 11.93 15.21
N ARG A 156 23.71 10.95 14.77
CA ARG A 156 22.83 11.06 13.59
C ARG A 156 21.40 11.28 14.08
N PHE A 157 20.79 12.30 13.60
CA PHE A 157 19.41 12.63 13.90
C PHE A 157 18.55 12.47 12.65
N THR A 158 17.38 11.85 12.79
CA THR A 158 16.33 11.86 11.78
C THR A 158 15.03 12.24 12.47
N GLY A 159 14.36 13.24 11.94
CA GLY A 159 13.05 13.65 12.46
C GLY A 159 12.12 14.06 11.33
N GLY A 160 10.83 13.94 11.56
CA GLY A 160 9.88 14.28 10.54
C GLY A 160 8.46 14.39 11.05
N VAL A 161 7.66 14.98 10.21
CA VAL A 161 6.21 15.16 10.40
C VAL A 161 5.49 14.63 9.17
N GLY A 162 4.32 14.10 9.37
CA GLY A 162 3.47 13.66 8.27
C GLY A 162 2.00 13.85 8.60
N GLY A 163 1.20 13.76 7.56
CA GLY A 163 -0.24 13.79 7.67
C GLY A 163 -0.91 13.25 6.42
N GLY A 164 -2.20 13.06 6.50
CA GLY A 164 -2.95 12.53 5.36
C GLY A 164 -4.41 12.34 5.64
N SER A 165 -5.10 11.77 4.66
CA SER A 165 -6.51 11.42 4.77
C SER A 165 -6.76 10.04 4.18
N GLY A 166 -7.51 9.22 4.91
CA GLY A 166 -8.04 7.96 4.44
C GLY A 166 -9.50 8.09 4.07
N HIS A 167 -9.91 7.42 3.01
CA HIS A 167 -11.29 7.31 2.58
C HIS A 167 -11.60 5.86 2.23
N TYR A 168 -12.77 5.40 2.70
CA TYR A 168 -13.33 4.09 2.42
C TYR A 168 -14.80 4.26 2.07
N ASP A 169 -15.21 3.67 0.96
CA ASP A 169 -16.60 3.58 0.54
C ASP A 169 -16.91 2.13 0.15
N ASN A 170 -18.00 1.60 0.65
CA ASN A 170 -18.44 0.25 0.33
C ASN A 170 -19.94 0.26 0.07
N THR A 171 -20.34 -0.31 -1.04
CA THR A 171 -21.73 -0.66 -1.35
C THR A 171 -21.80 -2.16 -1.56
N THR A 172 -22.61 -2.84 -0.76
CA THR A 172 -22.85 -4.28 -0.87
C THR A 172 -24.32 -4.55 -1.06
N ARG A 173 -24.66 -5.32 -2.10
CA ARG A 173 -26.00 -5.90 -2.29
C ARG A 173 -25.86 -7.41 -2.28
N ARG A 174 -26.64 -8.07 -1.46
CA ARG A 174 -26.66 -9.53 -1.36
C ARG A 174 -28.04 -10.04 -1.00
N PRO A 175 -28.40 -11.27 -1.41
CA PRO A 175 -29.60 -11.91 -0.88
C PRO A 175 -29.39 -12.26 0.60
N ALA A 176 -30.41 -12.00 1.41
CA ALA A 176 -30.45 -12.41 2.81
C ALA A 176 -31.84 -12.92 3.16
N TYR A 177 -31.91 -13.92 4.03
CA TYR A 177 -33.19 -14.41 4.57
C TYR A 177 -33.57 -13.57 5.78
N THR A 178 -34.66 -12.80 5.63
CA THR A 178 -35.21 -11.98 6.69
C THR A 178 -36.67 -12.38 6.91
N GLY A 179 -37.00 -12.89 8.12
CA GLY A 179 -38.35 -13.38 8.44
C GLY A 179 -38.79 -14.57 7.58
N GLY A 180 -37.88 -15.44 7.15
CA GLY A 180 -38.19 -16.60 6.31
C GLY A 180 -38.35 -16.29 4.81
N GLN A 181 -38.22 -15.04 4.40
CA GLN A 181 -38.29 -14.61 2.99
C GLN A 181 -36.91 -14.18 2.47
N LEU A 182 -36.57 -14.56 1.25
CA LEU A 182 -35.39 -14.09 0.57
C LEU A 182 -35.61 -12.63 0.12
N ARG A 183 -34.79 -11.72 0.64
CA ARG A 183 -34.79 -10.30 0.28
C ARG A 183 -33.39 -9.87 -0.16
N THR A 184 -33.34 -8.87 -1.03
CA THR A 184 -32.05 -8.22 -1.33
C THR A 184 -31.78 -7.14 -0.30
N GLU A 185 -30.76 -7.36 0.51
CA GLU A 185 -30.26 -6.36 1.47
C GLU A 185 -29.17 -5.52 0.80
N ARG A 186 -29.17 -4.23 1.14
CA ARG A 186 -28.15 -3.28 0.74
C ARG A 186 -27.48 -2.69 1.97
N PHE A 187 -26.15 -2.71 1.96
CA PHE A 187 -25.30 -2.08 2.97
C PHE A 187 -24.42 -1.04 2.30
N ASP A 188 -24.52 0.18 2.78
CA ASP A 188 -23.64 1.27 2.37
C ASP A 188 -22.81 1.70 3.59
N SER A 189 -21.48 1.69 3.45
CA SER A 189 -20.56 2.15 4.49
C SER A 189 -19.64 3.20 3.91
N ARG A 190 -19.49 4.30 4.61
CA ARG A 190 -18.56 5.36 4.27
C ARG A 190 -17.76 5.78 5.47
N LEU A 191 -16.45 5.86 5.30
CA LEU A 191 -15.53 6.31 6.33
C LEU A 191 -14.52 7.28 5.73
N SER A 192 -14.32 8.40 6.40
CA SER A 192 -13.26 9.35 6.09
C SER A 192 -12.60 9.79 7.37
N PHE A 193 -11.28 9.79 7.39
CA PHE A 193 -10.52 10.20 8.57
C PHE A 193 -9.20 10.86 8.15
N GLY A 194 -8.74 11.77 9.01
CA GLY A 194 -7.42 12.36 8.95
C GLY A 194 -6.44 11.60 9.82
N ARG A 195 -5.17 11.63 9.46
CA ARG A 195 -4.06 11.11 10.27
C ARG A 195 -2.90 12.09 10.28
N TYR A 196 -2.12 12.05 11.36
CA TYR A 196 -0.93 12.86 11.52
C TYR A 196 0.11 12.10 12.33
N GLU A 197 1.36 12.34 12.02
CA GLU A 197 2.49 11.68 12.65
C GLU A 197 3.62 12.66 12.92
N LEU A 198 4.29 12.44 14.03
CA LEU A 198 5.55 13.06 14.40
C LEU A 198 6.52 11.97 14.82
N PHE A 199 7.75 12.03 14.34
CA PHE A 199 8.76 11.08 14.78
C PHE A 199 10.15 11.71 14.84
N ALA A 200 10.97 11.16 15.72
CA ALA A 200 12.37 11.49 15.84
C ALA A 200 13.17 10.24 16.19
N THR A 201 14.36 10.13 15.62
CA THR A 201 15.34 9.12 15.98
C THR A 201 16.71 9.77 16.20
N LEU A 202 17.42 9.30 17.20
CA LEU A 202 18.79 9.69 17.51
C LEU A 202 19.64 8.45 17.57
N SER A 203 20.70 8.40 16.80
CA SER A 203 21.61 7.26 16.83
C SER A 203 23.07 7.70 16.98
N ARG A 204 23.86 6.87 17.64
CA ARG A 204 25.31 7.07 17.80
C ARG A 204 26.04 5.76 17.78
N GLU A 205 27.21 5.78 17.18
CA GLU A 205 28.18 4.69 17.18
C GLU A 205 29.30 4.99 18.18
N PHE A 206 29.72 3.97 18.93
CA PHE A 206 30.79 4.03 19.97
C PHE A 206 31.85 2.96 19.68
N PHE A 207 33.00 3.11 20.31
CA PHE A 207 34.11 2.13 20.29
C PHE A 207 34.53 1.72 18.86
N GLY A 208 34.74 2.71 17.97
CA GLY A 208 35.13 2.42 16.59
C GLY A 208 34.06 1.68 15.80
N LYS A 209 32.80 2.03 16.03
CA LYS A 209 31.58 1.45 15.38
C LYS A 209 31.25 0.02 15.86
N ARG A 210 31.85 -0.42 16.97
CA ARG A 210 31.49 -1.73 17.52
C ARG A 210 30.18 -1.74 18.27
N PHE A 211 29.81 -0.62 18.88
CA PHE A 211 28.55 -0.50 19.60
C PHE A 211 27.72 0.64 19.02
N SER A 212 26.47 0.37 18.69
CA SER A 212 25.52 1.36 18.21
C SER A 212 24.27 1.39 19.08
N VAL A 213 23.81 2.58 19.34
CA VAL A 213 22.56 2.86 20.05
C VAL A 213 21.66 3.68 19.16
N LEU A 214 20.40 3.30 19.07
CA LEU A 214 19.35 4.09 18.42
C LEU A 214 18.20 4.26 19.40
N LEU A 215 17.87 5.50 19.66
CA LEU A 215 16.67 5.92 20.38
C LEU A 215 15.67 6.47 19.37
N GLY A 216 14.42 6.07 19.48
CA GLY A 216 13.34 6.57 18.63
C GLY A 216 12.12 6.91 19.46
N LEU A 217 11.40 7.93 19.01
CA LEU A 217 10.11 8.31 19.54
C LEU A 217 9.19 8.63 18.37
N ARG A 218 7.97 8.08 18.41
CA ARG A 218 6.93 8.36 17.44
C ARG A 218 5.62 8.65 18.15
N ALA A 219 4.87 9.58 17.62
CA ALA A 219 3.55 9.93 18.06
C ALA A 219 2.61 9.96 16.84
N ASP A 220 1.58 9.16 16.87
CA ASP A 220 0.57 9.07 15.83
C ASP A 220 -0.76 9.54 16.35
N GLY A 221 -1.59 10.09 15.50
CA GLY A 221 -2.96 10.43 15.81
C GLY A 221 -3.86 10.34 14.58
N THR A 222 -5.13 10.04 14.82
CA THR A 222 -6.14 9.93 13.77
C THR A 222 -7.46 10.51 14.24
N THR A 223 -8.24 11.03 13.30
CA THR A 223 -9.61 11.49 13.58
C THR A 223 -10.64 10.36 13.55
N TYR A 224 -10.17 9.10 13.39
CA TYR A 224 -11.03 7.93 13.34
C TYR A 224 -11.82 7.72 14.64
N SER A 225 -11.19 7.90 15.79
CA SER A 225 -11.85 7.84 17.08
C SER A 225 -11.35 8.94 18.03
N SER A 226 -12.16 9.29 19.02
CA SER A 226 -11.80 10.28 20.03
C SER A 226 -10.60 9.86 20.89
N GLU A 227 -10.43 8.56 21.12
CA GLU A 227 -9.31 8.01 21.89
C GLU A 227 -7.99 8.12 21.14
N MET A 228 -8.03 7.95 19.82
CA MET A 228 -6.86 7.99 18.93
C MET A 228 -6.50 9.41 18.48
N HIS A 229 -7.33 10.40 18.83
CA HIS A 229 -7.09 11.78 18.42
C HIS A 229 -5.90 12.44 19.14
N ASN A 230 -5.55 12.01 20.35
CA ASN A 230 -4.44 12.58 21.10
C ASN A 230 -3.12 11.81 20.85
N PRO A 231 -2.17 12.37 20.09
CA PRO A 231 -0.90 11.67 19.75
C PRO A 231 -0.04 11.38 20.97
N LEU A 232 -0.18 12.13 22.08
CA LEU A 232 0.57 11.89 23.30
C LEU A 232 0.15 10.59 24.01
N ARG A 233 -1.08 10.10 23.75
CA ARG A 233 -1.53 8.81 24.25
C ARG A 233 -1.01 7.63 23.41
N GLN A 234 -0.52 7.89 22.20
CA GLN A 234 0.01 6.91 21.26
C GLN A 234 1.52 7.03 21.07
N LEU A 235 2.22 7.44 22.12
CA LEU A 235 3.67 7.51 22.10
C LEU A 235 4.30 6.12 21.99
N SER A 236 5.13 5.97 20.98
CA SER A 236 5.82 4.72 20.59
C SER A 236 7.34 4.89 20.76
N PRO A 237 7.89 4.73 21.97
CA PRO A 237 9.33 4.75 22.20
C PRO A 237 9.97 3.49 21.66
N ARG A 238 11.22 3.63 21.20
CA ARG A 238 12.05 2.52 20.67
C ARG A 238 13.48 2.66 21.15
N LEU A 239 14.08 1.55 21.53
CA LEU A 239 15.50 1.42 21.81
C LEU A 239 16.04 0.24 21.02
N ASN A 240 17.07 0.49 20.21
CA ASN A 240 17.82 -0.56 19.56
C ASN A 240 19.29 -0.46 19.98
N LEU A 241 19.85 -1.59 20.33
CA LEU A 241 21.26 -1.76 20.69
C LEU A 241 21.88 -2.78 19.76
N SER A 242 23.08 -2.53 19.29
CA SER A 242 23.82 -3.50 18.48
C SER A 242 25.31 -3.49 18.87
N TYR A 243 25.87 -4.66 19.03
CA TYR A 243 27.28 -4.83 19.42
C TYR A 243 27.99 -5.86 18.54
N ASN A 244 29.01 -5.39 17.83
CA ASN A 244 29.88 -6.20 16.97
C ASN A 244 31.09 -6.66 17.81
N PHE A 245 31.04 -7.87 18.35
CA PHE A 245 32.18 -8.38 19.15
C PHE A 245 33.24 -9.06 18.28
N ARG A 246 32.89 -9.48 17.04
CA ARG A 246 33.85 -9.93 16.01
C ARG A 246 33.32 -9.49 14.62
N PRO A 247 34.19 -9.45 13.59
CA PRO A 247 33.75 -9.03 12.23
C PRO A 247 32.56 -9.82 11.67
N GLN A 248 32.38 -11.08 12.07
CA GLN A 248 31.32 -11.96 11.61
C GLN A 248 30.14 -12.11 12.60
N TRP A 249 30.24 -11.51 13.81
CA TRP A 249 29.27 -11.71 14.87
C TRP A 249 28.76 -10.39 15.42
N THR A 250 27.44 -10.20 15.27
CA THR A 250 26.72 -9.04 15.79
C THR A 250 25.62 -9.51 16.74
N PHE A 251 25.62 -8.99 17.94
CA PHE A 251 24.47 -9.12 18.84
C PHE A 251 23.59 -7.88 18.71
N SER A 252 22.26 -8.07 18.55
CA SER A 252 21.31 -6.97 18.50
C SER A 252 20.14 -7.24 19.46
N ALA A 253 19.73 -6.20 20.18
CA ALA A 253 18.56 -6.21 21.04
C ALA A 253 17.70 -4.99 20.75
N SER A 254 16.38 -5.18 20.74
CA SER A 254 15.43 -4.10 20.54
C SER A 254 14.24 -4.21 21.49
N VAL A 255 13.82 -3.07 22.00
CA VAL A 255 12.59 -2.90 22.79
C VAL A 255 11.80 -1.75 22.19
N ALA A 256 10.52 -1.98 21.95
CA ALA A 256 9.64 -0.95 21.39
C ALA A 256 8.22 -1.13 21.88
N ARG A 257 7.51 -0.02 22.00
CA ARG A 257 6.05 0.02 22.15
C ARG A 257 5.44 0.43 20.83
N TYR A 258 4.41 -0.28 20.42
CA TYR A 258 3.65 0.02 19.21
C TYR A 258 2.18 0.19 19.54
N TYR A 259 1.53 1.08 18.81
CA TYR A 259 0.08 1.19 18.75
C TYR A 259 -0.37 0.78 17.35
N GLN A 260 -1.48 0.08 17.28
CA GLN A 260 -2.12 -0.31 16.04
C GLN A 260 -3.36 0.57 15.84
N GLU A 261 -3.49 1.17 14.65
CA GLU A 261 -4.66 1.92 14.21
C GLU A 261 -5.78 1.00 13.73
#